data_69922b69a76a9d89325c3b08c9c6d173
#
_entry.id   69922b69a76a9d89325c3b08c9c6d173
#
_cell.length_a   1.000
_cell.length_b   1.000
_cell.length_c   1.000
_cell.angle_alpha   90.00
_cell.angle_beta   90.00
_cell.angle_gamma   90.00
#
_symmetry.space_group_name_H-M   'P 1'
#
loop_
_entity.id
_entity.type
_entity.pdbx_description
1 polymer ?
#
loop_
_entity_poly.entity_id
_entity_poly.type
_entity_poly.pdbx_seq_one_letter_code
_entity_poly.pdbx_strand_id
1 'polypeptide(L)'
;MRLLLCIGLLVATGLSAASERTHLELSVSNQQPYLILQGGTGRWHRIETSTNLLTWLRATAFPQTNPASLWADLTATNLPQRFYRARDVTTALDTYVARPDTNYGWALSNTIVGPGAQTTFVFDMRSQEWLTTNEVNRTLWRHWLILVKPTTVTNRHALLVLSGGSNPGSLPTSADARLRQIATNTRTIVAELKMIPNQPLTFAGESFPRSEDSLIAYAWDKFLRTGDERWPPRLPMTKAAVRAMDTITAFCATPTGGSLTVDRFVVAGASKRGWTTWTTAIVDRRVVAIVPIVIDLLNLEPSFAHHYRAYGFWAPAIQDYVDMGIPNWFGTPQFRALMELVEPYEYRERLALPKLLINATGDEFFLPDSARFYFDDLPGVKYLRYVPNTGHSLSGSDYPDTLEGFYQSVLFNVPLPRFTWTLQNSNSIRVVAEDLPTEARLWQATNPTARDFRHPVIGPAWTSTVLPHQGSGVFVGIVSVPPQGWKAFFVELTYVRGGGLAPLKLTTQVYVVPDTLPYQFPP
;
A
#
# COMPACT_ATOMS: atom_id res chain seq x y z
N MET A 1 -31.43 27.04 -17.35
CA MET A 1 -30.16 26.66 -16.68
C MET A 1 -29.34 27.93 -16.48
N ARG A 2 -29.28 28.46 -15.27
CA ARG A 2 -28.52 29.67 -14.97
C ARG A 2 -27.05 29.28 -14.70
N LEU A 3 -26.17 29.68 -15.60
CA LEU A 3 -24.73 29.55 -15.45
C LEU A 3 -24.26 30.56 -14.39
N LEU A 4 -23.93 30.12 -13.18
CA LEU A 4 -23.25 30.96 -12.21
C LEU A 4 -21.74 30.83 -12.43
N LEU A 5 -21.14 31.93 -12.86
CA LEU A 5 -19.69 32.06 -12.99
C LEU A 5 -19.09 32.13 -11.61
N CYS A 6 -18.41 31.09 -11.13
CA CYS A 6 -17.69 31.12 -9.86
C CYS A 6 -16.23 31.49 -10.10
N ILE A 7 -15.85 32.66 -9.62
CA ILE A 7 -14.47 33.15 -9.58
C ILE A 7 -13.75 32.37 -8.47
N GLY A 8 -12.73 31.61 -8.82
CA GLY A 8 -11.91 30.90 -7.86
C GLY A 8 -11.06 31.84 -7.01
N LEU A 9 -11.32 31.89 -5.70
CA LEU A 9 -10.48 32.61 -4.76
C LEU A 9 -9.32 31.68 -4.31
N LEU A 10 -8.10 32.01 -4.74
CA LEU A 10 -6.89 31.33 -4.28
C LEU A 10 -6.48 31.91 -2.93
N VAL A 11 -6.55 31.13 -1.86
CA VAL A 11 -5.94 31.50 -0.58
C VAL A 11 -4.58 30.80 -0.51
N ALA A 12 -3.51 31.54 -0.78
CA ALA A 12 -2.15 31.11 -0.52
C ALA A 12 -1.74 31.56 0.88
N THR A 13 -1.51 30.63 1.79
CA THR A 13 -0.84 30.90 3.07
C THR A 13 0.56 30.29 2.99
N GLY A 14 1.58 31.15 2.93
CA GLY A 14 3.00 30.76 3.02
C GLY A 14 3.89 31.64 2.15
N LEU A 15 4.65 32.54 2.78
CA LEU A 15 5.69 33.35 2.17
C LEU A 15 6.92 32.49 1.82
N SER A 16 7.17 32.25 0.54
CA SER A 16 8.49 31.87 0.01
C SER A 16 8.52 32.12 -1.50
N ALA A 17 9.60 32.73 -1.99
CA ALA A 17 10.05 33.00 -3.36
C ALA A 17 9.04 32.81 -4.50
N ALA A 18 8.99 33.74 -5.45
CA ALA A 18 8.06 33.82 -6.59
C ALA A 18 7.72 32.46 -7.22
N SER A 19 6.76 31.73 -6.64
CA SER A 19 6.17 30.55 -7.26
C SER A 19 5.15 31.05 -8.28
N GLU A 20 5.19 30.52 -9.50
CA GLU A 20 4.14 30.73 -10.48
C GLU A 20 2.77 30.46 -9.82
N ARG A 21 1.89 31.46 -9.83
CA ARG A 21 0.57 31.32 -9.21
C ARG A 21 -0.20 30.24 -9.94
N THR A 22 -0.63 29.24 -9.20
CA THR A 22 -1.52 28.21 -9.72
C THR A 22 -2.88 28.83 -10.04
N HIS A 23 -3.37 28.62 -11.24
CA HIS A 23 -4.67 29.11 -11.69
C HIS A 23 -5.56 27.93 -12.09
N LEU A 24 -6.84 27.96 -11.66
CA LEU A 24 -7.84 26.95 -12.01
C LEU A 24 -8.91 27.58 -12.88
N GLU A 25 -9.03 27.11 -14.12
CA GLU A 25 -10.07 27.51 -15.07
C GLU A 25 -11.14 26.43 -15.17
N LEU A 26 -12.40 26.82 -15.26
CA LEU A 26 -13.54 25.94 -15.51
C LEU A 26 -14.05 26.16 -16.93
N SER A 27 -14.16 25.09 -17.69
CA SER A 27 -14.84 25.03 -18.98
C SER A 27 -15.95 23.97 -18.94
N VAL A 28 -17.03 24.18 -19.68
CA VAL A 28 -18.11 23.20 -19.78
C VAL A 28 -18.34 22.85 -21.23
N SER A 29 -18.26 21.58 -21.59
CA SER A 29 -18.53 21.04 -22.91
C SER A 29 -19.47 19.85 -22.82
N ASN A 30 -20.54 19.83 -23.61
CA ASN A 30 -21.56 18.78 -23.57
C ASN A 30 -22.10 18.48 -22.15
N GLN A 31 -22.36 19.52 -21.38
CA GLN A 31 -22.79 19.47 -19.98
C GLN A 31 -21.74 18.85 -19.00
N GLN A 32 -20.55 18.56 -19.47
CA GLN A 32 -19.44 18.03 -18.70
C GLN A 32 -18.51 19.16 -18.26
N PRO A 33 -18.23 19.33 -16.95
CA PRO A 33 -17.21 20.26 -16.49
C PRO A 33 -15.80 19.73 -16.76
N TYR A 34 -14.97 20.61 -17.27
CA TYR A 34 -13.53 20.43 -17.46
C TYR A 34 -12.79 21.48 -16.69
N LEU A 35 -11.82 21.08 -15.90
CA LEU A 35 -10.97 21.98 -15.14
C LEU A 35 -9.56 21.96 -15.73
N ILE A 36 -9.04 23.15 -16.00
CA ILE A 36 -7.67 23.36 -16.48
C ILE A 36 -6.89 23.99 -15.34
N LEU A 37 -5.90 23.25 -14.83
CA LEU A 37 -4.97 23.75 -13.82
C LEU A 37 -3.71 24.23 -14.53
N GLN A 38 -3.35 25.52 -14.34
CA GLN A 38 -2.17 26.14 -14.93
C GLN A 38 -1.17 26.54 -13.84
N GLY A 39 0.13 26.45 -14.13
CA GLY A 39 1.21 26.79 -13.19
C GLY A 39 1.50 25.68 -12.16
N GLY A 40 2.43 25.94 -11.25
CA GLY A 40 2.78 25.00 -10.17
C GLY A 40 3.45 23.70 -10.63
N THR A 41 4.22 23.73 -11.72
CA THR A 41 4.96 22.57 -12.25
C THR A 41 5.88 21.96 -11.18
N GLY A 42 5.91 20.63 -11.10
CA GLY A 42 6.67 19.87 -10.09
C GLY A 42 5.94 19.69 -8.76
N ARG A 43 4.70 20.19 -8.62
CA ARG A 43 3.89 20.08 -7.41
C ARG A 43 2.71 19.14 -7.59
N TRP A 44 2.23 18.60 -6.48
CA TRP A 44 0.97 17.86 -6.45
C TRP A 44 -0.20 18.76 -6.12
N HIS A 45 -1.24 18.67 -6.93
CA HIS A 45 -2.47 19.42 -6.74
C HIS A 45 -3.65 18.49 -6.54
N ARG A 46 -4.52 18.87 -5.59
CA ARG A 46 -5.81 18.21 -5.34
C ARG A 46 -6.93 19.10 -5.85
N ILE A 47 -7.85 18.51 -6.60
CA ILE A 47 -9.13 19.13 -6.90
C ILE A 47 -10.13 18.66 -5.85
N GLU A 48 -10.78 19.63 -5.23
CA GLU A 48 -11.86 19.41 -4.28
C GLU A 48 -13.17 19.97 -4.84
N THR A 49 -14.27 19.30 -4.53
CA THR A 49 -15.60 19.68 -5.01
C THR A 49 -16.56 19.90 -3.84
N SER A 50 -17.51 20.81 -4.03
CA SER A 50 -18.56 21.10 -3.03
C SER A 50 -19.87 21.43 -3.72
N THR A 51 -20.99 21.14 -3.08
CA THR A 51 -22.33 21.60 -3.49
C THR A 51 -22.85 22.75 -2.63
N ASN A 52 -22.18 23.06 -1.51
CA ASN A 52 -22.64 24.04 -0.51
C ASN A 52 -21.56 25.02 -0.03
N LEU A 53 -20.32 24.93 -0.53
CA LEU A 53 -19.14 25.69 -0.12
C LEU A 53 -18.67 25.43 1.33
N LEU A 54 -19.38 24.64 2.11
CA LEU A 54 -19.06 24.32 3.50
C LEU A 54 -18.31 22.97 3.58
N THR A 55 -18.82 21.96 2.90
CA THR A 55 -18.23 20.63 2.86
C THR A 55 -17.53 20.42 1.52
N TRP A 56 -16.24 20.10 1.57
CA TRP A 56 -15.41 19.86 0.42
C TRP A 56 -14.98 18.40 0.36
N LEU A 57 -15.24 17.76 -0.77
CA LEU A 57 -14.89 16.37 -1.04
C LEU A 57 -13.66 16.30 -1.93
N ARG A 58 -12.73 15.41 -1.61
CA ARG A 58 -11.55 15.14 -2.43
C ARG A 58 -11.99 14.41 -3.70
N ALA A 59 -11.82 15.03 -4.87
CA ALA A 59 -12.23 14.46 -6.15
C ALA A 59 -11.08 13.72 -6.84
N THR A 60 -9.90 14.35 -6.91
CA THR A 60 -8.70 13.79 -7.53
C THR A 60 -7.45 14.52 -7.04
N ALA A 61 -6.27 13.88 -7.20
CA ALA A 61 -5.00 14.55 -7.07
C ALA A 61 -4.04 14.08 -8.18
N PHE A 62 -3.21 14.99 -8.69
CA PHE A 62 -2.23 14.69 -9.75
C PHE A 62 -0.99 15.58 -9.63
N PRO A 63 0.19 15.09 -10.07
CA PRO A 63 1.37 15.93 -10.19
C PRO A 63 1.24 16.81 -11.42
N GLN A 64 1.52 18.09 -11.26
CA GLN A 64 1.60 19.06 -12.36
C GLN A 64 2.94 18.88 -13.09
N THR A 65 2.96 18.03 -14.11
CA THR A 65 4.18 17.74 -14.88
C THR A 65 4.36 18.67 -16.08
N ASN A 66 3.28 19.29 -16.53
CA ASN A 66 3.23 20.24 -17.63
C ASN A 66 2.72 21.61 -17.13
N PRO A 67 2.96 22.70 -17.86
CA PRO A 67 2.42 24.02 -17.50
C PRO A 67 0.89 24.07 -17.36
N ALA A 68 0.16 23.16 -18.00
CA ALA A 68 -1.28 23.01 -17.86
C ALA A 68 -1.68 21.54 -17.79
N SER A 69 -2.64 21.21 -16.94
CA SER A 69 -3.25 19.87 -16.81
C SER A 69 -4.77 19.97 -16.89
N LEU A 70 -5.38 19.05 -17.63
CA LEU A 70 -6.83 18.98 -17.82
C LEU A 70 -7.40 17.82 -16.98
N TRP A 71 -8.49 18.08 -16.27
CA TRP A 71 -9.28 17.07 -15.57
C TRP A 71 -10.77 17.25 -15.85
N ALA A 72 -11.49 16.16 -16.12
CA ALA A 72 -12.93 16.15 -16.36
C ALA A 72 -13.67 15.58 -15.14
N ASP A 73 -14.68 16.28 -14.64
CA ASP A 73 -15.54 15.75 -13.57
C ASP A 73 -16.69 14.94 -14.16
N LEU A 74 -16.49 13.63 -14.30
CA LEU A 74 -17.51 12.72 -14.83
C LEU A 74 -18.70 12.52 -13.88
N THR A 75 -18.62 13.02 -12.64
CA THR A 75 -19.68 12.83 -11.61
C THR A 75 -20.63 14.02 -11.50
N ALA A 76 -20.39 15.10 -12.23
CA ALA A 76 -21.14 16.35 -12.11
C ALA A 76 -22.46 16.43 -12.90
N THR A 77 -22.74 15.46 -13.78
CA THR A 77 -23.80 15.56 -14.82
C THR A 77 -25.22 15.72 -14.29
N ASN A 78 -25.48 15.36 -13.03
CA ASN A 78 -26.84 15.40 -12.44
C ASN A 78 -26.96 16.36 -11.24
N LEU A 79 -25.99 17.26 -11.04
CA LEU A 79 -25.99 18.16 -9.89
C LEU A 79 -26.49 19.56 -10.31
N PRO A 80 -27.37 20.20 -9.51
CA PRO A 80 -27.88 21.54 -9.81
C PRO A 80 -26.79 22.61 -9.72
N GLN A 81 -25.78 22.41 -8.87
CA GLN A 81 -24.61 23.27 -8.73
C GLN A 81 -23.42 22.47 -8.21
N ARG A 82 -22.22 22.87 -8.58
CA ARG A 82 -20.98 22.30 -8.08
C ARG A 82 -19.86 23.34 -8.11
N PHE A 83 -19.13 23.43 -7.01
CA PHE A 83 -18.00 24.33 -6.84
C PHE A 83 -16.72 23.52 -6.86
N TYR A 84 -15.65 24.14 -7.32
CA TYR A 84 -14.33 23.52 -7.43
C TYR A 84 -13.26 24.43 -6.84
N ARG A 85 -12.26 23.81 -6.22
CA ARG A 85 -11.02 24.47 -5.84
C ARG A 85 -9.83 23.55 -6.05
N ALA A 86 -8.67 24.14 -6.34
CA ALA A 86 -7.39 23.46 -6.37
C ALA A 86 -6.60 23.81 -5.12
N ARG A 87 -5.91 22.82 -4.54
CA ARG A 87 -4.98 23.01 -3.43
C ARG A 87 -3.65 22.36 -3.76
N ASP A 88 -2.55 23.04 -3.43
CA ASP A 88 -1.23 22.41 -3.39
C ASP A 88 -1.22 21.42 -2.22
N VAL A 89 -0.93 20.15 -2.51
CA VAL A 89 -0.85 19.04 -1.55
C VAL A 89 0.48 18.32 -1.67
N THR A 90 1.50 19.02 -2.14
CA THR A 90 2.89 18.54 -2.14
C THR A 90 3.37 18.43 -0.70
N THR A 91 3.92 17.29 -0.37
CA THR A 91 4.41 17.00 0.98
C THR A 91 5.94 16.88 1.01
N ALA A 92 6.50 16.78 2.21
CA ALA A 92 7.91 16.48 2.39
C ALA A 92 8.29 15.12 1.78
N LEU A 93 7.38 14.14 1.76
CA LEU A 93 7.59 12.86 1.06
C LEU A 93 7.83 13.08 -0.45
N ASP A 94 6.98 13.85 -1.10
CA ASP A 94 7.12 14.17 -2.53
C ASP A 94 8.45 14.86 -2.82
N THR A 95 8.75 15.90 -2.03
CA THR A 95 9.96 16.71 -2.16
C THR A 95 11.22 15.89 -1.91
N TYR A 96 11.20 15.05 -0.87
CA TYR A 96 12.33 14.19 -0.51
C TYR A 96 12.66 13.19 -1.62
N VAL A 97 11.65 12.51 -2.15
CA VAL A 97 11.84 11.50 -3.20
C VAL A 97 12.29 12.14 -4.52
N ALA A 98 11.69 13.28 -4.89
CA ALA A 98 12.03 13.99 -6.13
C ALA A 98 13.43 14.61 -6.10
N ARG A 99 13.95 14.98 -4.91
CA ARG A 99 15.26 15.61 -4.78
C ARG A 99 16.38 14.71 -5.31
N PRO A 100 17.19 15.18 -6.28
CA PRO A 100 18.37 14.46 -6.73
C PRO A 100 19.31 14.11 -5.56
N ASP A 101 20.04 13.02 -5.69
CA ASP A 101 21.02 12.59 -4.72
C ASP A 101 22.28 12.14 -5.47
N THR A 102 23.41 12.81 -5.23
CA THR A 102 24.68 12.52 -5.91
C THR A 102 25.29 11.18 -5.49
N ASN A 103 24.80 10.58 -4.38
CA ASN A 103 25.22 9.27 -3.92
C ASN A 103 24.46 8.13 -4.62
N TYR A 104 23.39 8.44 -5.36
CA TYR A 104 22.70 7.41 -6.12
C TYR A 104 23.60 6.84 -7.22
N GLY A 105 23.71 5.53 -7.20
CA GLY A 105 24.46 4.78 -8.21
C GLY A 105 24.32 3.29 -8.00
N TRP A 106 24.70 2.51 -9.02
CA TRP A 106 24.65 1.05 -8.96
C TRP A 106 25.78 0.43 -9.76
N ALA A 107 26.20 -0.75 -9.34
CA ALA A 107 27.19 -1.56 -10.03
C ALA A 107 26.73 -3.02 -10.10
N LEU A 108 26.91 -3.67 -11.24
CA LEU A 108 26.67 -5.11 -11.38
C LEU A 108 27.75 -5.86 -10.58
N SER A 109 27.34 -6.59 -9.54
CA SER A 109 28.22 -7.31 -8.63
C SER A 109 28.28 -8.81 -8.92
N ASN A 110 27.21 -9.39 -9.48
CA ASN A 110 27.19 -10.82 -9.82
C ASN A 110 26.21 -11.09 -10.97
N THR A 111 26.53 -12.11 -11.75
CA THR A 111 25.65 -12.65 -12.81
C THR A 111 25.55 -14.16 -12.63
N ILE A 112 24.36 -14.68 -12.43
CA ILE A 112 24.09 -16.08 -12.14
C ILE A 112 23.24 -16.64 -13.27
N VAL A 113 23.80 -17.55 -14.05
CA VAL A 113 23.05 -18.31 -15.05
C VAL A 113 22.32 -19.42 -14.29
N GLY A 114 21.01 -19.31 -14.21
CA GLY A 114 20.17 -20.28 -13.50
C GLY A 114 19.71 -21.44 -14.36
N PRO A 115 19.19 -22.52 -13.78
CA PRO A 115 18.44 -23.51 -14.49
C PRO A 115 17.19 -22.89 -15.12
N GLY A 116 16.83 -23.30 -16.36
CA GLY A 116 15.55 -22.91 -16.94
C GLY A 116 15.52 -21.57 -17.66
N ALA A 117 16.49 -21.32 -18.57
CA ALA A 117 16.39 -20.19 -19.51
C ALA A 117 16.17 -18.81 -18.85
N GLN A 118 16.90 -18.52 -17.78
CA GLN A 118 16.86 -17.21 -17.09
C GLN A 118 18.25 -16.83 -16.55
N THR A 119 18.49 -15.53 -16.44
CA THR A 119 19.70 -14.97 -15.83
C THR A 119 19.30 -14.08 -14.66
N THR A 120 20.00 -14.24 -13.54
CA THR A 120 19.87 -13.36 -12.38
C THR A 120 21.05 -12.40 -12.33
N PHE A 121 20.76 -11.12 -12.25
CA PHE A 121 21.75 -10.05 -12.07
C PHE A 121 21.63 -9.52 -10.65
N VAL A 122 22.75 -9.34 -9.97
CA VAL A 122 22.80 -8.79 -8.60
C VAL A 122 23.56 -7.49 -8.64
N PHE A 123 22.91 -6.43 -8.19
CA PHE A 123 23.47 -5.08 -8.14
C PHE A 123 23.76 -4.64 -6.71
N ASP A 124 24.92 -4.04 -6.52
CA ASP A 124 25.20 -3.17 -5.39
C ASP A 124 24.63 -1.79 -5.72
N MET A 125 23.51 -1.43 -5.12
CA MET A 125 22.81 -0.18 -5.35
C MET A 125 22.91 0.74 -4.13
N ARG A 126 23.38 1.95 -4.32
CA ARG A 126 23.30 3.04 -3.33
C ARG A 126 22.13 3.92 -3.71
N SER A 127 21.15 4.09 -2.81
CA SER A 127 19.95 4.84 -3.15
C SER A 127 20.05 6.33 -2.79
N GLN A 128 20.70 6.67 -1.69
CA GLN A 128 20.76 8.02 -1.12
C GLN A 128 21.62 8.09 0.13
N GLU A 129 21.80 9.31 0.63
CA GLU A 129 22.12 9.57 2.04
C GLU A 129 20.88 9.96 2.83
N TRP A 130 20.77 9.49 4.07
CA TRP A 130 19.71 9.81 5.02
C TRP A 130 20.29 10.28 6.34
N LEU A 131 19.86 11.45 6.81
CA LEU A 131 20.38 12.15 8.00
C LEU A 131 21.88 12.55 7.83
N THR A 132 22.54 12.88 8.93
CA THR A 132 23.95 13.26 8.97
C THR A 132 24.75 12.33 9.89
N THR A 133 26.07 12.34 9.77
CA THR A 133 26.97 11.56 10.65
C THR A 133 26.91 12.00 12.12
N ASN A 134 26.35 13.19 12.41
CA ASN A 134 26.07 13.62 13.77
C ASN A 134 24.77 13.04 14.35
N GLU A 135 23.91 12.45 13.51
CA GLU A 135 22.60 11.94 13.88
C GLU A 135 22.55 10.41 13.84
N VAL A 136 23.30 9.78 12.93
CA VAL A 136 23.31 8.33 12.74
C VAL A 136 24.68 7.81 12.33
N ASN A 137 25.03 6.61 12.74
CA ASN A 137 26.33 5.99 12.48
C ASN A 137 26.59 5.64 11.01
N ARG A 138 25.53 5.57 10.17
CA ARG A 138 25.66 5.27 8.74
C ARG A 138 24.57 6.02 7.96
N THR A 139 24.98 7.01 7.19
CA THR A 139 24.09 7.85 6.38
C THR A 139 23.81 7.25 5.01
N LEU A 140 24.77 6.55 4.40
CA LEU A 140 24.66 5.99 3.07
C LEU A 140 23.79 4.72 3.07
N TRP A 141 22.71 4.75 2.32
CA TRP A 141 21.80 3.62 2.15
C TRP A 141 22.22 2.77 0.95
N ARG A 142 22.61 1.53 1.22
CA ARG A 142 23.07 0.54 0.26
C ARG A 142 22.16 -0.67 0.27
N HIS A 143 21.86 -1.22 -0.90
CA HIS A 143 20.92 -2.30 -1.10
C HIS A 143 21.48 -3.35 -2.05
N TRP A 144 21.06 -4.61 -1.87
CA TRP A 144 21.13 -5.59 -2.94
C TRP A 144 19.84 -5.51 -3.77
N LEU A 145 19.99 -5.19 -5.07
CA LEU A 145 18.91 -5.31 -6.05
C LEU A 145 19.17 -6.56 -6.88
N ILE A 146 18.27 -7.55 -6.77
CA ILE A 146 18.35 -8.83 -7.45
C ILE A 146 17.34 -8.81 -8.58
N LEU A 147 17.77 -8.93 -9.82
CA LEU A 147 16.92 -8.86 -11.01
C LEU A 147 16.96 -10.20 -11.75
N VAL A 148 15.80 -10.83 -11.89
CA VAL A 148 15.63 -12.06 -12.68
C VAL A 148 15.10 -11.69 -14.05
N LYS A 149 15.88 -12.05 -15.08
CA LYS A 149 15.55 -11.82 -16.47
C LYS A 149 15.37 -13.18 -17.19
N PRO A 150 14.15 -13.53 -17.62
CA PRO A 150 13.96 -14.69 -18.50
C PRO A 150 14.61 -14.45 -19.87
N THR A 151 14.93 -15.51 -20.58
CA THR A 151 15.55 -15.42 -21.92
C THR A 151 14.69 -14.60 -22.89
N THR A 152 13.37 -14.79 -22.81
CA THR A 152 12.41 -13.99 -23.57
C THR A 152 11.62 -13.10 -22.65
N VAL A 153 11.72 -11.79 -22.84
CA VAL A 153 10.90 -10.79 -22.18
C VAL A 153 9.92 -10.22 -23.20
N THR A 154 8.62 -10.30 -22.92
CA THR A 154 7.57 -9.94 -23.88
C THR A 154 6.80 -8.67 -23.50
N ASN A 155 7.12 -8.09 -22.35
CA ASN A 155 6.35 -6.97 -21.83
C ASN A 155 7.25 -5.91 -21.16
N ARG A 156 6.80 -4.67 -21.15
CA ARG A 156 7.51 -3.54 -20.51
C ARG A 156 7.28 -3.43 -19.00
N HIS A 157 6.47 -4.32 -18.43
CA HIS A 157 6.21 -4.36 -16.99
C HIS A 157 7.29 -5.14 -16.24
N ALA A 158 7.54 -4.74 -14.98
CA ALA A 158 8.31 -5.53 -14.03
C ALA A 158 7.54 -5.67 -12.71
N LEU A 159 7.75 -6.79 -12.03
CA LEU A 159 7.38 -6.95 -10.62
C LEU A 159 8.58 -6.54 -9.77
N LEU A 160 8.39 -5.58 -8.85
CA LEU A 160 9.38 -5.18 -7.84
C LEU A 160 8.89 -5.59 -6.46
N VAL A 161 9.61 -6.50 -5.80
CA VAL A 161 9.33 -6.92 -4.42
C VAL A 161 10.29 -6.22 -3.47
N LEU A 162 9.72 -5.55 -2.46
CA LEU A 162 10.48 -4.86 -1.42
C LEU A 162 10.67 -5.82 -0.23
N SER A 163 11.93 -6.06 0.13
CA SER A 163 12.31 -7.06 1.15
C SER A 163 13.19 -6.46 2.24
N GLY A 164 13.19 -7.12 3.40
CA GLY A 164 14.06 -6.79 4.53
C GLY A 164 15.51 -7.19 4.32
N GLY A 165 16.22 -7.25 5.42
CA GLY A 165 17.63 -7.62 5.49
C GLY A 165 18.46 -6.55 6.18
N SER A 166 19.72 -6.88 6.47
CA SER A 166 20.66 -6.01 7.19
C SER A 166 21.77 -5.51 6.27
N ASN A 167 22.23 -4.30 6.51
CA ASN A 167 23.40 -3.72 5.86
C ASN A 167 24.54 -3.57 6.93
N PRO A 168 25.72 -4.17 6.73
CA PRO A 168 26.10 -4.94 5.55
C PRO A 168 25.38 -6.27 5.44
N GLY A 169 25.06 -6.67 4.21
CA GLY A 169 24.52 -7.98 3.86
C GLY A 169 25.47 -8.73 2.94
N SER A 170 25.52 -10.05 3.06
CA SER A 170 26.32 -10.88 2.14
C SER A 170 25.87 -10.73 0.70
N LEU A 171 26.80 -10.85 -0.24
CA LEU A 171 26.49 -10.84 -1.67
C LEU A 171 25.50 -12.00 -1.98
N PRO A 172 24.32 -11.71 -2.54
CA PRO A 172 23.38 -12.76 -2.94
C PRO A 172 23.96 -13.68 -4.02
N THR A 173 23.80 -14.98 -3.82
CA THR A 173 24.26 -16.02 -4.74
C THR A 173 23.10 -16.69 -5.49
N SER A 174 21.87 -16.31 -5.20
CA SER A 174 20.66 -16.77 -5.89
C SER A 174 19.53 -15.75 -5.73
N ALA A 175 18.57 -15.77 -6.64
CA ALA A 175 17.27 -15.14 -6.43
C ALA A 175 16.31 -16.11 -5.72
N ASP A 176 15.28 -15.56 -5.08
CA ASP A 176 14.19 -16.33 -4.51
C ASP A 176 13.55 -17.25 -5.56
N ALA A 177 13.25 -18.50 -5.18
CA ALA A 177 12.74 -19.52 -6.10
C ALA A 177 11.36 -19.15 -6.66
N ARG A 178 10.49 -18.55 -5.85
CA ARG A 178 9.16 -18.14 -6.28
C ARG A 178 9.22 -16.96 -7.25
N LEU A 179 10.10 -15.97 -6.99
CA LEU A 179 10.31 -14.85 -7.90
C LEU A 179 10.87 -15.31 -9.25
N ARG A 180 11.77 -16.28 -9.25
CA ARG A 180 12.26 -16.92 -10.50
C ARG A 180 11.12 -17.62 -11.26
N GLN A 181 10.25 -18.32 -10.55
CA GLN A 181 9.09 -18.99 -11.14
C GLN A 181 8.13 -17.97 -11.77
N ILE A 182 7.82 -16.87 -11.06
CA ILE A 182 6.97 -15.79 -11.59
C ILE A 182 7.60 -15.19 -12.86
N ALA A 183 8.90 -14.89 -12.85
CA ALA A 183 9.59 -14.37 -14.03
C ALA A 183 9.47 -15.29 -15.25
N THR A 184 9.61 -16.62 -15.04
CA THR A 184 9.46 -17.62 -16.09
C THR A 184 8.02 -17.70 -16.61
N ASN A 185 7.05 -17.79 -15.71
CA ASN A 185 5.63 -17.92 -16.06
C ASN A 185 5.09 -16.70 -16.80
N THR A 186 5.55 -15.52 -16.39
CA THR A 186 5.07 -14.25 -16.95
C THR A 186 5.90 -13.71 -18.10
N ARG A 187 7.10 -14.22 -18.31
CA ARG A 187 8.09 -13.70 -19.27
C ARG A 187 8.34 -12.21 -19.10
N THR A 188 8.47 -11.77 -17.84
CA THR A 188 8.77 -10.38 -17.48
C THR A 188 9.98 -10.30 -16.56
N ILE A 189 10.51 -9.09 -16.42
CA ILE A 189 11.49 -8.78 -15.38
C ILE A 189 10.80 -8.89 -14.00
N VAL A 190 11.44 -9.62 -13.08
CA VAL A 190 11.06 -9.68 -11.67
C VAL A 190 12.28 -9.30 -10.85
N ALA A 191 12.12 -8.37 -9.92
CA ALA A 191 13.22 -7.89 -9.10
C ALA A 191 12.87 -7.88 -7.62
N GLU A 192 13.88 -8.09 -6.77
CA GLU A 192 13.82 -7.97 -5.32
C GLU A 192 14.79 -6.89 -4.86
N LEU A 193 14.28 -5.89 -4.14
CA LEU A 193 15.09 -4.89 -3.45
C LEU A 193 15.20 -5.27 -1.98
N LYS A 194 16.40 -5.61 -1.54
CA LYS A 194 16.69 -6.02 -0.15
C LYS A 194 17.15 -4.85 0.71
N MET A 195 17.15 -5.06 2.03
CA MET A 195 17.63 -4.11 3.04
C MET A 195 16.76 -2.84 3.11
N ILE A 196 15.45 -3.00 3.14
CA ILE A 196 14.46 -1.95 3.37
C ILE A 196 13.78 -2.18 4.74
N PRO A 197 14.00 -1.28 5.73
CA PRO A 197 14.91 -0.14 5.78
C PRO A 197 16.37 -0.57 5.76
N ASN A 198 17.30 0.40 5.62
CA ASN A 198 18.75 0.14 5.59
C ASN A 198 19.31 0.06 7.01
N GLN A 199 19.19 -1.06 7.64
CA GLN A 199 19.39 -1.36 9.06
C GLN A 199 20.49 -2.41 9.29
N PRO A 200 20.98 -2.60 10.56
CA PRO A 200 20.70 -1.80 11.75
C PRO A 200 21.37 -0.43 11.73
N LEU A 201 20.83 0.53 12.47
CA LEU A 201 21.38 1.87 12.64
C LEU A 201 21.48 2.23 14.12
N THR A 202 22.61 2.86 14.52
CA THR A 202 22.79 3.43 15.86
C THR A 202 22.68 4.93 15.76
N PHE A 203 21.73 5.52 16.47
CA PHE A 203 21.52 6.96 16.50
C PHE A 203 22.39 7.66 17.55
N ALA A 204 22.67 8.94 17.34
CA ALA A 204 23.46 9.72 18.28
C ALA A 204 22.80 9.73 19.67
N GLY A 205 23.62 9.48 20.69
CA GLY A 205 23.16 9.36 22.09
C GLY A 205 22.64 7.98 22.49
N GLU A 206 22.57 7.01 21.56
CA GLU A 206 22.22 5.63 21.88
C GLU A 206 23.43 4.70 21.89
N SER A 207 23.38 3.67 22.74
CA SER A 207 24.45 2.67 22.87
C SER A 207 24.15 1.36 22.13
N PHE A 208 22.99 1.21 21.51
CA PHE A 208 22.57 -0.01 20.82
C PHE A 208 21.98 0.28 19.43
N PRO A 209 22.12 -0.67 18.49
CA PRO A 209 21.57 -0.51 17.16
C PRO A 209 20.06 -0.81 17.14
N ARG A 210 19.33 -0.06 16.32
CA ARG A 210 17.89 -0.25 16.07
C ARG A 210 17.65 -0.85 14.71
N SER A 211 16.65 -1.71 14.64
CA SER A 211 16.18 -2.36 13.40
C SER A 211 14.67 -2.42 13.38
N GLU A 212 14.11 -2.63 12.18
CA GLU A 212 12.69 -2.90 11.97
C GLU A 212 11.79 -1.84 12.64
N ASP A 213 10.84 -2.25 13.47
CA ASP A 213 9.88 -1.35 14.12
C ASP A 213 10.54 -0.44 15.16
N SER A 214 11.58 -0.92 15.84
CA SER A 214 12.35 -0.12 16.79
C SER A 214 13.02 1.09 16.12
N LEU A 215 13.54 0.94 14.89
CA LEU A 215 14.10 2.03 14.11
C LEU A 215 13.01 3.05 13.71
N ILE A 216 11.86 2.56 13.29
CA ILE A 216 10.74 3.42 12.85
C ILE A 216 10.15 4.18 14.02
N ALA A 217 9.90 3.51 15.14
CA ALA A 217 9.32 4.11 16.35
C ALA A 217 10.23 5.21 16.92
N TYR A 218 11.55 4.96 16.99
CA TYR A 218 12.51 5.96 17.40
C TYR A 218 12.49 7.20 16.50
N ALA A 219 12.51 7.00 15.20
CA ALA A 219 12.50 8.10 14.25
C ALA A 219 11.16 8.88 14.25
N TRP A 220 10.05 8.23 14.53
CA TRP A 220 8.75 8.89 14.76
C TRP A 220 8.77 9.74 16.04
N ASP A 221 9.33 9.23 17.15
CA ASP A 221 9.50 10.02 18.38
C ASP A 221 10.34 11.27 18.13
N LYS A 222 11.43 11.17 17.35
CA LYS A 222 12.23 12.33 16.95
C LYS A 222 11.41 13.36 16.19
N PHE A 223 10.64 12.94 15.19
CA PHE A 223 9.75 13.85 14.47
C PHE A 223 8.71 14.50 15.39
N LEU A 224 8.04 13.71 16.21
CA LEU A 224 6.98 14.18 17.10
C LEU A 224 7.49 15.25 18.10
N ARG A 225 8.75 15.13 18.55
CA ARG A 225 9.36 16.09 19.48
C ARG A 225 9.95 17.31 18.78
N THR A 226 10.41 17.19 17.55
CA THR A 226 11.19 18.23 16.89
C THR A 226 10.49 18.89 15.71
N GLY A 227 9.52 18.24 15.11
CA GLY A 227 8.89 18.64 13.84
C GLY A 227 9.80 18.47 12.61
N ASP A 228 10.99 17.86 12.76
CA ASP A 228 11.93 17.71 11.66
C ASP A 228 11.49 16.59 10.70
N GLU A 229 10.98 16.97 9.54
CA GLU A 229 10.44 16.09 8.50
C GLU A 229 11.47 15.14 7.87
N ARG A 230 12.78 15.29 8.18
CA ARG A 230 13.82 14.39 7.68
C ARG A 230 13.81 13.04 8.39
N TRP A 231 13.29 12.98 9.64
CA TRP A 231 13.39 11.80 10.49
C TRP A 231 12.57 10.60 10.04
N PRO A 232 11.31 10.71 9.57
CA PRO A 232 10.51 9.54 9.25
C PRO A 232 11.16 8.65 8.17
N PRO A 233 11.52 7.39 8.48
CA PRO A 233 12.27 6.53 7.55
C PRO A 233 11.44 6.08 6.35
N ARG A 234 10.14 6.37 6.32
CA ARG A 234 9.31 6.17 5.13
C ARG A 234 9.82 6.94 3.92
N LEU A 235 10.42 8.12 4.17
CA LEU A 235 10.98 8.94 3.11
C LEU A 235 12.12 8.21 2.37
N PRO A 236 13.22 7.81 3.07
CA PRO A 236 14.30 7.09 2.41
C PRO A 236 13.90 5.66 1.96
N MET A 237 12.98 4.97 2.64
CA MET A 237 12.47 3.68 2.18
C MET A 237 11.75 3.82 0.83
N THR A 238 10.90 4.83 0.68
CA THR A 238 10.20 5.12 -0.57
C THR A 238 11.15 5.52 -1.69
N LYS A 239 12.10 6.41 -1.39
CA LYS A 239 13.13 6.83 -2.36
C LYS A 239 13.99 5.66 -2.82
N ALA A 240 14.34 4.71 -1.94
CA ALA A 240 15.07 3.51 -2.32
C ALA A 240 14.30 2.64 -3.33
N ALA A 241 12.97 2.49 -3.14
CA ALA A 241 12.13 1.78 -4.10
C ALA A 241 12.06 2.49 -5.47
N VAL A 242 11.96 3.82 -5.48
CA VAL A 242 12.00 4.62 -6.72
C VAL A 242 13.34 4.46 -7.42
N ARG A 243 14.47 4.52 -6.69
CA ARG A 243 15.82 4.32 -7.24
C ARG A 243 16.04 2.89 -7.77
N ALA A 244 15.40 1.88 -7.17
CA ALA A 244 15.42 0.53 -7.72
C ALA A 244 14.69 0.47 -9.09
N MET A 245 13.55 1.14 -9.24
CA MET A 245 12.88 1.26 -10.53
C MET A 245 13.74 1.99 -11.57
N ASP A 246 14.44 3.07 -11.17
CA ASP A 246 15.39 3.78 -12.04
C ASP A 246 16.52 2.84 -12.50
N THR A 247 17.10 2.06 -11.58
CA THR A 247 18.17 1.09 -11.87
C THR A 247 17.69 0.00 -12.83
N ILE A 248 16.50 -0.57 -12.59
CA ILE A 248 15.90 -1.60 -13.45
C ILE A 248 15.71 -1.05 -14.87
N THR A 249 15.10 0.14 -14.99
CA THR A 249 14.87 0.78 -16.29
C THR A 249 16.19 1.04 -17.02
N ALA A 250 17.17 1.63 -16.33
CA ALA A 250 18.47 1.95 -16.92
C ALA A 250 19.25 0.70 -17.34
N PHE A 251 19.30 -0.33 -16.48
CA PHE A 251 20.00 -1.58 -16.80
C PHE A 251 19.35 -2.33 -17.96
N CYS A 252 18.02 -2.47 -17.93
CA CYS A 252 17.30 -3.19 -19.00
C CYS A 252 17.49 -2.56 -20.37
N ALA A 253 17.71 -1.25 -20.45
CA ALA A 253 18.01 -0.55 -21.71
C ALA A 253 19.41 -0.84 -22.28
N THR A 254 20.34 -1.34 -21.46
CA THR A 254 21.69 -1.71 -21.93
C THR A 254 21.68 -2.98 -22.77
N PRO A 255 22.72 -3.23 -23.62
CA PRO A 255 22.86 -4.51 -24.32
C PRO A 255 22.87 -5.73 -23.37
N THR A 256 23.57 -5.65 -22.24
CA THR A 256 23.60 -6.70 -21.21
C THR A 256 22.21 -6.94 -20.60
N GLY A 257 21.44 -5.87 -20.38
CA GLY A 257 20.05 -5.93 -19.92
C GLY A 257 19.08 -6.45 -21.00
N GLY A 258 19.50 -6.46 -22.27
CA GLY A 258 18.74 -6.99 -23.41
C GLY A 258 18.12 -5.90 -24.29
N SER A 259 18.52 -4.64 -24.15
CA SER A 259 17.96 -3.48 -24.89
C SER A 259 16.42 -3.40 -24.78
N LEU A 260 15.92 -3.61 -23.56
CA LEU A 260 14.49 -3.67 -23.25
C LEU A 260 13.98 -2.33 -22.69
N THR A 261 12.76 -1.98 -23.04
CA THR A 261 12.03 -0.91 -22.36
C THR A 261 11.26 -1.50 -21.18
N VAL A 262 11.64 -1.14 -19.95
CA VAL A 262 10.94 -1.51 -18.71
C VAL A 262 10.65 -0.22 -17.93
N ASP A 263 9.40 0.22 -17.91
CA ASP A 263 8.97 1.50 -17.35
C ASP A 263 7.58 1.45 -16.69
N ARG A 264 7.06 0.25 -16.46
CA ARG A 264 5.81 -0.02 -15.73
C ARG A 264 6.11 -1.02 -14.63
N PHE A 265 5.64 -0.74 -13.42
CA PHE A 265 5.95 -1.56 -12.26
C PHE A 265 4.71 -1.98 -11.51
N VAL A 266 4.63 -3.25 -11.13
CA VAL A 266 3.80 -3.71 -10.03
C VAL A 266 4.72 -3.83 -8.83
N VAL A 267 4.37 -3.16 -7.73
CA VAL A 267 5.18 -3.15 -6.52
C VAL A 267 4.49 -3.97 -5.44
N ALA A 268 5.24 -4.83 -4.76
CA ALA A 268 4.78 -5.65 -3.65
C ALA A 268 5.76 -5.58 -2.47
N GLY A 269 5.26 -5.76 -1.26
CA GLY A 269 6.09 -5.81 -0.06
C GLY A 269 5.27 -6.15 1.16
N ALA A 270 5.92 -6.74 2.18
CA ALA A 270 5.25 -7.19 3.39
C ALA A 270 5.52 -6.24 4.57
N SER A 271 4.51 -6.07 5.44
CA SER A 271 4.62 -5.30 6.69
C SER A 271 5.03 -3.85 6.41
N LYS A 272 6.08 -3.34 7.04
CA LYS A 272 6.64 -2.01 6.77
C LYS A 272 7.07 -1.80 5.30
N ARG A 273 7.37 -2.87 4.56
CA ARG A 273 7.63 -2.83 3.11
C ARG A 273 6.31 -2.76 2.31
N GLY A 274 5.23 -3.32 2.85
CA GLY A 274 3.86 -3.09 2.35
C GLY A 274 3.43 -1.63 2.50
N TRP A 275 3.77 -0.99 3.61
CA TRP A 275 3.61 0.45 3.76
C TRP A 275 4.43 1.22 2.71
N THR A 276 5.70 0.82 2.49
CA THR A 276 6.55 1.41 1.44
C THR A 276 5.98 1.16 0.04
N THR A 277 5.32 0.03 -0.18
CA THR A 277 4.58 -0.27 -1.43
C THR A 277 3.51 0.79 -1.72
N TRP A 278 2.71 1.15 -0.71
CA TRP A 278 1.72 2.22 -0.81
C TRP A 278 2.39 3.56 -1.14
N THR A 279 3.41 3.97 -0.36
CA THR A 279 4.05 5.28 -0.52
C THR A 279 4.81 5.39 -1.85
N THR A 280 5.33 4.29 -2.40
CA THR A 280 5.95 4.27 -3.73
C THR A 280 4.91 4.58 -4.83
N ALA A 281 3.71 4.00 -4.73
CA ALA A 281 2.63 4.29 -5.68
C ALA A 281 2.10 5.72 -5.57
N ILE A 282 2.17 6.32 -4.38
CA ILE A 282 1.77 7.71 -4.13
C ILE A 282 2.66 8.68 -4.89
N VAL A 283 3.97 8.41 -4.98
CA VAL A 283 4.96 9.36 -5.52
C VAL A 283 5.41 9.06 -6.95
N ASP A 284 5.24 7.83 -7.45
CA ASP A 284 5.78 7.42 -8.76
C ASP A 284 4.71 6.78 -9.67
N ARG A 285 4.40 7.46 -10.77
CA ARG A 285 3.37 7.04 -11.72
C ARG A 285 3.76 5.86 -12.62
N ARG A 286 5.00 5.41 -12.59
CA ARG A 286 5.41 4.15 -13.24
C ARG A 286 4.83 2.94 -12.51
N VAL A 287 4.39 3.10 -11.25
CA VAL A 287 3.65 2.07 -10.51
C VAL A 287 2.23 2.00 -11.07
N VAL A 288 1.88 0.85 -11.65
CA VAL A 288 0.59 0.64 -12.30
C VAL A 288 -0.36 -0.25 -11.49
N ALA A 289 0.16 -0.99 -10.53
CA ALA A 289 -0.62 -1.75 -9.54
C ALA A 289 0.24 -2.04 -8.30
N ILE A 290 -0.38 -2.37 -7.17
CA ILE A 290 0.32 -2.68 -5.92
C ILE A 290 -0.25 -3.91 -5.24
N VAL A 291 0.64 -4.59 -4.48
CA VAL A 291 0.28 -5.70 -3.60
C VAL A 291 0.91 -5.46 -2.22
N PRO A 292 0.29 -4.62 -1.35
CA PRO A 292 0.68 -4.52 0.05
C PRO A 292 0.28 -5.81 0.78
N ILE A 293 1.23 -6.36 1.55
CA ILE A 293 1.08 -7.66 2.20
C ILE A 293 1.24 -7.47 3.71
N VAL A 294 0.36 -8.07 4.50
CA VAL A 294 0.33 -8.03 5.99
C VAL A 294 0.59 -6.61 6.53
N ILE A 295 -0.17 -5.67 6.01
CA ILE A 295 -0.22 -4.28 6.47
C ILE A 295 -1.68 -3.81 6.49
N ASP A 296 -2.49 -4.50 7.28
CA ASP A 296 -3.92 -4.21 7.45
C ASP A 296 -4.11 -3.00 8.38
N LEU A 297 -3.45 -1.91 8.01
CA LEU A 297 -3.36 -0.68 8.80
C LEU A 297 -3.31 0.53 7.88
N LEU A 298 -4.46 1.10 7.59
CA LEU A 298 -4.63 2.46 7.10
C LEU A 298 -5.67 3.17 7.98
N ASN A 299 -5.65 4.51 7.97
CA ASN A 299 -6.44 5.31 8.91
C ASN A 299 -6.07 4.94 10.36
N LEU A 300 -4.83 5.21 10.71
CA LEU A 300 -4.11 4.61 11.83
C LEU A 300 -4.77 4.86 13.19
N GLU A 301 -5.18 6.09 13.54
CA GLU A 301 -5.74 6.40 14.86
C GLU A 301 -6.99 5.58 15.19
N PRO A 302 -8.07 5.58 14.37
CA PRO A 302 -9.24 4.77 14.68
C PRO A 302 -8.94 3.26 14.65
N SER A 303 -7.99 2.81 13.83
CA SER A 303 -7.56 1.41 13.80
C SER A 303 -6.87 1.01 15.11
N PHE A 304 -5.97 1.85 15.65
CA PHE A 304 -5.32 1.59 16.94
C PHE A 304 -6.25 1.77 18.13
N ALA A 305 -7.18 2.71 18.07
CA ALA A 305 -8.24 2.81 19.10
C ALA A 305 -9.09 1.52 19.13
N HIS A 306 -9.42 0.96 17.97
CA HIS A 306 -10.12 -0.32 17.86
C HIS A 306 -9.27 -1.48 18.39
N HIS A 307 -7.98 -1.52 18.07
CA HIS A 307 -7.03 -2.50 18.58
C HIS A 307 -7.04 -2.55 20.12
N TYR A 308 -6.84 -1.40 20.78
CA TYR A 308 -6.85 -1.34 22.23
C TYR A 308 -8.22 -1.72 22.83
N ARG A 309 -9.30 -1.22 22.22
CA ARG A 309 -10.66 -1.53 22.69
C ARG A 309 -11.05 -3.00 22.50
N ALA A 310 -10.42 -3.70 21.57
CA ALA A 310 -10.62 -5.13 21.37
C ALA A 310 -9.82 -5.99 22.39
N TYR A 311 -8.57 -5.61 22.66
CA TYR A 311 -7.66 -6.41 23.47
C TYR A 311 -7.58 -5.96 24.94
N GLY A 312 -7.76 -4.68 25.24
CA GLY A 312 -7.51 -4.07 26.57
C GLY A 312 -6.03 -3.80 26.84
N PHE A 313 -5.17 -4.04 25.86
CA PHE A 313 -3.73 -3.81 25.92
C PHE A 313 -3.18 -3.61 24.50
N TRP A 314 -1.94 -3.15 24.40
CA TRP A 314 -1.21 -3.09 23.14
C TRP A 314 -0.60 -4.45 22.84
N ALA A 315 -0.86 -5.03 21.66
CA ALA A 315 -0.28 -6.32 21.29
C ALA A 315 1.25 -6.28 21.36
N PRO A 316 1.92 -7.37 21.84
CA PRO A 316 3.37 -7.40 21.95
C PRO A 316 4.13 -7.03 20.66
N ALA A 317 3.54 -7.32 19.51
CA ALA A 317 4.14 -7.01 18.21
C ALA A 317 4.34 -5.50 17.96
N ILE A 318 3.57 -4.61 18.63
CA ILE A 318 3.74 -3.15 18.51
C ILE A 318 4.48 -2.53 19.69
N GLN A 319 5.14 -3.34 20.52
CA GLN A 319 5.80 -2.88 21.75
C GLN A 319 6.85 -1.80 21.49
N ASP A 320 7.59 -1.87 20.39
CA ASP A 320 8.56 -0.84 20.01
C ASP A 320 7.95 0.58 19.95
N TYR A 321 6.72 0.69 19.46
CA TYR A 321 6.00 1.98 19.39
C TYR A 321 5.47 2.40 20.78
N VAL A 322 5.06 1.44 21.59
CA VAL A 322 4.59 1.69 22.97
C VAL A 322 5.74 2.17 23.85
N ASP A 323 6.92 1.53 23.76
CA ASP A 323 8.12 1.90 24.51
C ASP A 323 8.61 3.31 24.17
N MET A 324 8.41 3.75 22.94
CA MET A 324 8.69 5.12 22.50
C MET A 324 7.55 6.12 22.82
N GLY A 325 6.47 5.66 23.46
CA GLY A 325 5.33 6.50 23.85
C GLY A 325 4.52 7.04 22.66
N ILE A 326 4.60 6.41 21.48
CA ILE A 326 3.89 6.88 20.28
C ILE A 326 2.37 6.99 20.50
N PRO A 327 1.68 6.03 21.18
CA PRO A 327 0.26 6.14 21.43
C PRO A 327 -0.16 7.38 22.24
N ASN A 328 0.75 7.93 23.06
CA ASN A 328 0.45 9.15 23.87
C ASN A 328 0.32 10.43 23.01
N TRP A 329 0.71 10.37 21.74
CA TRP A 329 0.59 11.48 20.82
C TRP A 329 -0.71 11.47 20.00
N PHE A 330 -1.52 10.42 20.09
CA PHE A 330 -2.76 10.33 19.35
C PHE A 330 -3.68 11.54 19.65
N GLY A 331 -4.37 12.04 18.63
CA GLY A 331 -5.21 13.23 18.71
C GLY A 331 -4.44 14.56 18.71
N THR A 332 -3.10 14.56 18.84
CA THR A 332 -2.31 15.80 18.85
C THR A 332 -2.05 16.35 17.45
N PRO A 333 -1.83 17.68 17.31
CA PRO A 333 -1.42 18.26 16.03
C PRO A 333 -0.11 17.68 15.48
N GLN A 334 0.83 17.30 16.35
CA GLN A 334 2.12 16.71 15.95
C GLN A 334 1.92 15.32 15.34
N PHE A 335 1.05 14.50 15.93
CA PHE A 335 0.74 13.18 15.37
C PHE A 335 0.02 13.30 14.04
N ARG A 336 -0.90 14.27 13.92
CA ARG A 336 -1.56 14.56 12.64
C ARG A 336 -0.55 14.95 11.56
N ALA A 337 0.42 15.82 11.89
CA ALA A 337 1.49 16.21 10.96
C ALA A 337 2.35 15.00 10.53
N LEU A 338 2.65 14.07 11.47
CA LEU A 338 3.33 12.82 11.12
C LEU A 338 2.49 11.98 10.15
N MET A 339 1.19 11.82 10.39
CA MET A 339 0.29 11.04 9.52
C MET A 339 0.18 11.68 8.13
N GLU A 340 0.04 12.99 8.04
CA GLU A 340 0.04 13.70 6.75
C GLU A 340 1.33 13.48 5.94
N LEU A 341 2.42 13.10 6.60
CA LEU A 341 3.71 12.81 5.95
C LEU A 341 3.85 11.33 5.57
N VAL A 342 3.43 10.39 6.43
CA VAL A 342 3.78 8.97 6.26
C VAL A 342 2.59 8.05 6.00
N GLU A 343 1.35 8.46 6.31
CA GLU A 343 0.16 7.61 6.27
C GLU A 343 -0.44 7.55 4.86
N PRO A 344 -0.47 6.38 4.20
CA PRO A 344 -1.04 6.27 2.85
C PRO A 344 -2.51 6.68 2.74
N TYR A 345 -3.29 6.58 3.81
CA TYR A 345 -4.69 7.00 3.82
C TYR A 345 -4.86 8.50 3.56
N GLU A 346 -3.91 9.33 3.98
CA GLU A 346 -3.92 10.76 3.71
C GLU A 346 -3.72 11.11 2.22
N TYR A 347 -3.20 10.16 1.45
CA TYR A 347 -2.96 10.28 0.01
C TYR A 347 -3.91 9.43 -0.84
N ARG A 348 -5.00 8.89 -0.28
CA ARG A 348 -5.83 7.86 -0.93
C ARG A 348 -6.36 8.27 -2.30
N GLU A 349 -6.60 9.55 -2.56
CA GLU A 349 -7.01 10.04 -3.87
C GLU A 349 -5.96 9.85 -4.98
N ARG A 350 -4.70 9.62 -4.61
CA ARG A 350 -3.62 9.28 -5.55
C ARG A 350 -3.57 7.79 -5.88
N LEU A 351 -4.33 6.96 -5.15
CA LEU A 351 -4.26 5.51 -5.15
C LEU A 351 -5.39 4.86 -5.96
N ALA A 352 -5.77 5.44 -7.11
CA ALA A 352 -6.81 4.89 -7.98
C ALA A 352 -6.37 3.66 -8.80
N LEU A 353 -5.07 3.31 -8.80
CA LEU A 353 -4.52 2.15 -9.48
C LEU A 353 -5.05 0.83 -8.87
N PRO A 354 -5.07 -0.28 -9.63
CA PRO A 354 -5.44 -1.60 -9.12
C PRO A 354 -4.59 -2.03 -7.92
N LYS A 355 -5.23 -2.61 -6.92
CA LYS A 355 -4.56 -3.06 -5.70
C LYS A 355 -5.15 -4.36 -5.16
N LEU A 356 -4.26 -5.23 -4.68
CA LEU A 356 -4.61 -6.46 -3.98
C LEU A 356 -3.97 -6.42 -2.58
N LEU A 357 -4.79 -6.39 -1.54
CA LEU A 357 -4.36 -6.37 -0.15
C LEU A 357 -4.38 -7.80 0.38
N ILE A 358 -3.20 -8.32 0.73
CA ILE A 358 -3.06 -9.69 1.27
C ILE A 358 -2.78 -9.58 2.76
N ASN A 359 -3.68 -10.11 3.59
CA ASN A 359 -3.61 -10.04 5.04
C ASN A 359 -3.74 -11.43 5.67
N ALA A 360 -3.24 -11.58 6.89
CA ALA A 360 -3.40 -12.79 7.70
C ALA A 360 -4.62 -12.67 8.61
N THR A 361 -5.36 -13.76 8.80
CA THR A 361 -6.50 -13.75 9.74
C THR A 361 -6.07 -13.78 11.20
N GLY A 362 -4.84 -14.18 11.48
CA GLY A 362 -4.27 -14.27 12.84
C GLY A 362 -3.04 -13.40 13.01
N ASP A 363 -2.98 -12.25 12.32
CA ASP A 363 -1.88 -11.30 12.38
C ASP A 363 -1.62 -10.84 13.82
N GLU A 364 -0.36 -10.79 14.23
CA GLU A 364 0.06 -10.39 15.57
C GLU A 364 0.05 -8.88 15.78
N PHE A 365 0.05 -8.10 14.69
CA PHE A 365 0.04 -6.63 14.69
C PHE A 365 -1.37 -6.07 14.51
N PHE A 366 -2.18 -6.65 13.62
CA PHE A 366 -3.43 -6.06 13.13
C PHE A 366 -4.62 -6.99 13.38
N LEU A 367 -5.74 -6.40 13.81
CA LEU A 367 -6.97 -7.16 13.96
C LEU A 367 -7.49 -7.62 12.60
N PRO A 368 -8.14 -8.78 12.51
CA PRO A 368 -8.62 -9.29 11.23
C PRO A 368 -9.73 -8.42 10.60
N ASP A 369 -10.42 -7.59 11.38
CA ASP A 369 -11.46 -6.67 10.92
C ASP A 369 -10.96 -5.22 10.71
N SER A 370 -9.66 -5.01 10.58
CA SER A 370 -9.06 -3.67 10.39
C SER A 370 -9.43 -3.01 9.07
N ALA A 371 -9.69 -3.77 8.01
CA ALA A 371 -10.08 -3.23 6.72
C ALA A 371 -11.33 -2.33 6.78
N ARG A 372 -12.16 -2.46 7.81
CA ARG A 372 -13.36 -1.62 8.05
C ARG A 372 -13.06 -0.12 8.16
N PHE A 373 -11.81 0.26 8.47
CA PHE A 373 -11.42 1.66 8.67
C PHE A 373 -10.95 2.36 7.41
N TYR A 374 -10.75 1.62 6.31
CA TYR A 374 -10.13 2.23 5.14
C TYR A 374 -10.56 1.64 3.79
N PHE A 375 -10.97 0.36 3.75
CA PHE A 375 -11.13 -0.33 2.48
C PHE A 375 -12.15 0.33 1.57
N ASP A 376 -13.29 0.74 2.11
CA ASP A 376 -14.35 1.35 1.32
C ASP A 376 -13.96 2.73 0.75
N ASP A 377 -13.10 3.46 1.45
CA ASP A 377 -12.62 4.79 1.05
C ASP A 377 -11.52 4.76 -0.03
N LEU A 378 -10.91 3.60 -0.28
CA LEU A 378 -9.88 3.46 -1.31
C LEU A 378 -10.52 3.53 -2.71
N PRO A 379 -10.03 4.42 -3.60
CA PRO A 379 -10.56 4.53 -4.95
C PRO A 379 -10.07 3.42 -5.88
N GLY A 380 -10.77 3.22 -6.99
CA GLY A 380 -10.38 2.31 -8.07
C GLY A 380 -10.56 0.83 -7.74
N VAL A 381 -9.97 -0.03 -8.56
CA VAL A 381 -10.06 -1.48 -8.43
C VAL A 381 -9.27 -1.96 -7.22
N LYS A 382 -9.95 -2.65 -6.30
CA LYS A 382 -9.37 -3.08 -5.03
C LYS A 382 -9.91 -4.45 -4.61
N TYR A 383 -9.00 -5.29 -4.09
CA TYR A 383 -9.35 -6.64 -3.61
C TYR A 383 -8.70 -6.91 -2.26
N LEU A 384 -9.35 -7.74 -1.47
CA LEU A 384 -8.85 -8.33 -0.24
C LEU A 384 -8.55 -9.81 -0.43
N ARG A 385 -7.50 -10.27 0.22
CA ARG A 385 -7.20 -11.68 0.44
C ARG A 385 -6.81 -11.86 1.90
N TYR A 386 -7.74 -12.29 2.75
CA TYR A 386 -7.43 -12.79 4.08
C TYR A 386 -7.03 -14.25 4.00
N VAL A 387 -5.82 -14.56 4.49
CA VAL A 387 -5.26 -15.92 4.49
C VAL A 387 -5.57 -16.57 5.82
N PRO A 388 -6.44 -17.61 5.86
CA PRO A 388 -6.85 -18.23 7.10
C PRO A 388 -5.71 -19.03 7.74
N ASN A 389 -5.76 -19.16 9.07
CA ASN A 389 -4.82 -19.97 9.86
C ASN A 389 -3.35 -19.56 9.72
N THR A 390 -3.08 -18.29 9.44
CA THR A 390 -1.72 -17.75 9.37
C THR A 390 -1.57 -16.54 10.29
N GLY A 391 -0.36 -16.32 10.79
CA GLY A 391 0.08 -15.09 11.43
C GLY A 391 0.76 -14.15 10.44
N HIS A 392 1.42 -13.12 10.94
CA HIS A 392 2.05 -12.05 10.17
C HIS A 392 3.04 -12.53 9.09
N SER A 393 3.67 -13.68 9.28
CA SER A 393 4.62 -14.23 8.30
C SER A 393 3.97 -14.83 7.05
N LEU A 394 2.67 -15.15 7.07
CA LEU A 394 1.97 -15.93 6.04
C LEU A 394 2.65 -17.26 5.68
N SER A 395 3.48 -17.79 6.57
CA SER A 395 4.30 -18.96 6.31
C SER A 395 3.47 -20.18 5.92
N GLY A 396 3.92 -20.90 4.88
CA GLY A 396 3.28 -22.14 4.41
C GLY A 396 1.96 -21.95 3.67
N SER A 397 1.56 -20.71 3.37
CA SER A 397 0.30 -20.43 2.68
C SER A 397 0.45 -20.29 1.16
N ASP A 398 -0.68 -20.24 0.48
CA ASP A 398 -0.80 -20.14 -0.97
C ASP A 398 -0.92 -18.69 -1.49
N TYR A 399 -0.67 -17.69 -0.66
CA TYR A 399 -0.78 -16.29 -1.08
C TYR A 399 0.08 -15.93 -2.31
N PRO A 400 1.26 -16.56 -2.54
CA PRO A 400 2.07 -16.25 -3.72
C PRO A 400 1.36 -16.59 -5.04
N ASP A 401 0.44 -17.58 -5.04
CA ASP A 401 -0.34 -17.91 -6.23
C ASP A 401 -1.33 -16.79 -6.56
N THR A 402 -2.01 -16.24 -5.54
CA THR A 402 -2.90 -15.10 -5.72
C THR A 402 -2.16 -13.83 -6.17
N LEU A 403 -0.94 -13.58 -5.61
CA LEU A 403 -0.08 -12.49 -6.06
C LEU A 403 0.28 -12.66 -7.55
N GLU A 404 0.75 -13.84 -7.95
CA GLU A 404 1.08 -14.14 -9.35
C GLU A 404 -0.14 -13.97 -10.25
N GLY A 405 -1.30 -14.49 -9.81
CA GLY A 405 -2.54 -14.37 -10.55
C GLY A 405 -3.00 -12.92 -10.76
N PHE A 406 -2.86 -12.09 -9.73
CA PHE A 406 -3.14 -10.65 -9.85
C PHE A 406 -2.14 -9.97 -10.78
N TYR A 407 -0.85 -10.25 -10.64
CA TYR A 407 0.19 -9.72 -11.51
C TYR A 407 -0.06 -10.09 -12.98
N GLN A 408 -0.38 -11.34 -13.26
CA GLN A 408 -0.74 -11.81 -14.61
C GLN A 408 -1.95 -11.06 -15.17
N SER A 409 -2.96 -10.76 -14.33
CA SER A 409 -4.14 -10.00 -14.76
C SER A 409 -3.77 -8.58 -15.20
N VAL A 410 -2.93 -7.89 -14.42
CA VAL A 410 -2.42 -6.56 -14.76
C VAL A 410 -1.55 -6.62 -16.03
N LEU A 411 -0.64 -7.59 -16.11
CA LEU A 411 0.33 -7.73 -17.17
C LEU A 411 -0.30 -8.03 -18.54
N PHE A 412 -1.26 -8.96 -18.57
CA PHE A 412 -1.92 -9.43 -19.79
C PHE A 412 -3.25 -8.75 -20.07
N ASN A 413 -3.60 -7.74 -19.26
CA ASN A 413 -4.90 -7.05 -19.32
C ASN A 413 -6.08 -8.03 -19.26
N VAL A 414 -5.96 -9.08 -18.41
CA VAL A 414 -7.04 -10.03 -18.16
C VAL A 414 -7.97 -9.44 -17.10
N PRO A 415 -9.28 -9.33 -17.36
CA PRO A 415 -10.21 -8.79 -16.39
C PRO A 415 -10.13 -9.52 -15.05
N LEU A 416 -10.10 -8.73 -13.97
CA LEU A 416 -10.21 -9.26 -12.61
C LEU A 416 -11.67 -9.55 -12.29
N PRO A 417 -11.98 -10.59 -11.50
CA PRO A 417 -13.34 -10.96 -11.15
C PRO A 417 -14.12 -9.84 -10.46
N ARG A 418 -15.37 -9.63 -10.84
CA ARG A 418 -16.26 -8.62 -10.26
C ARG A 418 -17.23 -9.26 -9.30
N PHE A 419 -17.22 -8.78 -8.08
CA PHE A 419 -18.18 -9.15 -7.05
C PHE A 419 -18.34 -8.03 -6.03
N THR A 420 -19.44 -8.03 -5.34
CA THR A 420 -19.75 -7.15 -4.22
C THR A 420 -20.24 -7.97 -3.03
N TRP A 421 -20.23 -7.38 -1.85
CA TRP A 421 -20.82 -8.01 -0.68
C TRP A 421 -21.47 -6.98 0.25
N THR A 422 -22.38 -7.48 1.06
CA THR A 422 -23.05 -6.73 2.11
C THR A 422 -23.15 -7.56 3.38
N LEU A 423 -22.90 -6.95 4.52
CA LEU A 423 -23.20 -7.54 5.81
C LEU A 423 -24.71 -7.38 6.10
N GLN A 424 -25.39 -8.48 6.37
CA GLN A 424 -26.81 -8.50 6.71
C GLN A 424 -26.99 -8.99 8.16
N ASN A 425 -27.85 -8.32 8.92
CA ASN A 425 -28.17 -8.73 10.31
C ASN A 425 -26.96 -9.01 11.21
N SER A 426 -25.85 -8.30 11.02
CA SER A 426 -24.56 -8.45 11.72
C SER A 426 -23.86 -9.81 11.62
N ASN A 427 -24.52 -10.88 11.23
CA ASN A 427 -24.00 -12.26 11.23
C ASN A 427 -24.13 -12.99 9.89
N SER A 428 -24.48 -12.30 8.82
CA SER A 428 -24.63 -12.88 7.49
C SER A 428 -23.95 -12.02 6.43
N ILE A 429 -23.11 -12.63 5.60
CA ILE A 429 -22.49 -11.97 4.44
C ILE A 429 -23.18 -12.46 3.19
N ARG A 430 -23.79 -11.54 2.45
CA ARG A 430 -24.33 -11.79 1.13
C ARG A 430 -23.35 -11.30 0.08
N VAL A 431 -22.84 -12.21 -0.74
CA VAL A 431 -21.98 -11.92 -1.89
C VAL A 431 -22.80 -11.98 -3.16
N VAL A 432 -22.57 -11.05 -4.07
CA VAL A 432 -23.09 -11.06 -5.45
C VAL A 432 -21.89 -11.05 -6.38
N ALA A 433 -21.64 -12.17 -7.04
CA ALA A 433 -20.57 -12.37 -8.01
C ALA A 433 -21.12 -12.21 -9.43
N GLU A 434 -20.67 -11.18 -10.15
CA GLU A 434 -20.96 -11.03 -11.59
C GLU A 434 -20.16 -12.07 -12.38
N ASP A 435 -18.91 -12.31 -11.98
CA ASP A 435 -18.07 -13.37 -12.51
C ASP A 435 -18.08 -14.53 -11.51
N LEU A 436 -18.62 -15.69 -11.91
CA LEU A 436 -18.83 -16.82 -11.00
C LEU A 436 -17.52 -17.43 -10.53
N PRO A 437 -17.29 -17.56 -9.20
CA PRO A 437 -16.16 -18.30 -8.68
C PRO A 437 -16.31 -19.81 -8.92
N THR A 438 -15.20 -20.50 -9.00
CA THR A 438 -15.16 -21.97 -9.03
C THR A 438 -15.66 -22.55 -7.71
N GLU A 439 -15.39 -21.85 -6.60
CA GLU A 439 -15.82 -22.23 -5.26
C GLU A 439 -15.99 -20.96 -4.39
N ALA A 440 -17.03 -20.96 -3.54
CA ALA A 440 -17.20 -19.99 -2.46
C ALA A 440 -17.18 -20.71 -1.12
N ARG A 441 -16.46 -20.18 -0.13
CA ARG A 441 -16.35 -20.73 1.23
C ARG A 441 -16.64 -19.68 2.29
N LEU A 442 -17.40 -20.04 3.31
CA LEU A 442 -17.49 -19.31 4.56
C LEU A 442 -16.39 -19.79 5.48
N TRP A 443 -15.47 -18.89 5.86
CA TRP A 443 -14.48 -19.11 6.90
C TRP A 443 -14.94 -18.51 8.21
N GLN A 444 -14.69 -19.20 9.33
CA GLN A 444 -15.04 -18.75 10.67
C GLN A 444 -14.09 -19.28 11.73
N ALA A 445 -13.88 -18.47 12.78
CA ALA A 445 -13.18 -18.86 14.00
C ALA A 445 -13.89 -18.28 15.21
N THR A 446 -13.90 -19.00 16.34
CA THR A 446 -14.50 -18.55 17.61
C THR A 446 -13.44 -18.49 18.68
N ASN A 447 -13.40 -17.37 19.42
CA ASN A 447 -12.68 -17.28 20.69
C ASN A 447 -13.70 -17.04 21.81
N PRO A 448 -13.92 -18.00 22.71
CA PRO A 448 -14.96 -17.90 23.74
C PRO A 448 -14.58 -16.98 24.92
N THR A 449 -13.32 -16.55 25.01
CA THR A 449 -12.80 -15.83 26.17
C THR A 449 -12.41 -14.39 25.90
N ALA A 450 -11.98 -14.07 24.64
CA ALA A 450 -11.49 -12.75 24.28
C ALA A 450 -11.78 -12.43 22.81
N ARG A 451 -11.85 -11.13 22.49
CA ARG A 451 -11.93 -10.63 21.09
C ARG A 451 -10.52 -10.60 20.47
N ASP A 452 -9.83 -11.73 20.54
CA ASP A 452 -8.44 -11.88 20.11
C ASP A 452 -8.30 -13.11 19.21
N PHE A 453 -8.04 -12.84 17.92
CA PHE A 453 -7.92 -13.86 16.87
C PHE A 453 -6.48 -14.04 16.41
N ARG A 454 -5.50 -13.50 17.11
CA ARG A 454 -4.08 -13.65 16.77
C ARG A 454 -3.69 -15.13 16.76
N HIS A 455 -2.89 -15.52 15.77
CA HIS A 455 -2.47 -16.92 15.60
C HIS A 455 -1.82 -17.53 16.85
N PRO A 456 -0.95 -16.83 17.63
CA PRO A 456 -0.41 -17.36 18.87
C PRO A 456 -1.45 -17.60 19.98
N VAL A 457 -2.66 -17.00 19.86
CA VAL A 457 -3.73 -17.11 20.86
C VAL A 457 -4.70 -18.23 20.53
N ILE A 458 -5.20 -18.28 19.28
CA ILE A 458 -6.21 -19.25 18.89
C ILE A 458 -5.69 -20.39 18.02
N GLY A 459 -4.40 -20.35 17.62
CA GLY A 459 -3.85 -21.34 16.70
C GLY A 459 -4.56 -21.40 15.35
N PRO A 460 -4.55 -22.54 14.66
CA PRO A 460 -5.22 -22.75 13.38
C PRO A 460 -6.73 -23.04 13.56
N ALA A 461 -7.44 -22.16 14.28
CA ALA A 461 -8.85 -22.37 14.67
C ALA A 461 -9.86 -22.01 13.56
N TRP A 462 -9.43 -21.44 12.45
CA TRP A 462 -10.32 -21.13 11.36
C TRP A 462 -10.73 -22.38 10.60
N THR A 463 -12.05 -22.56 10.46
CA THR A 463 -12.68 -23.65 9.71
C THR A 463 -13.52 -23.09 8.58
N SER A 464 -13.73 -23.88 7.52
CA SER A 464 -14.54 -23.43 6.40
C SER A 464 -15.63 -24.41 5.99
N THR A 465 -16.69 -23.87 5.42
CA THR A 465 -17.76 -24.62 4.75
C THR A 465 -17.99 -24.08 3.36
N VAL A 466 -18.24 -24.97 2.40
CA VAL A 466 -18.61 -24.57 1.03
C VAL A 466 -19.99 -23.94 1.05
N LEU A 467 -20.12 -22.81 0.36
CA LEU A 467 -21.40 -22.12 0.18
C LEU A 467 -22.06 -22.54 -1.14
N PRO A 468 -23.33 -22.96 -1.11
CA PRO A 468 -24.05 -23.26 -2.34
C PRO A 468 -24.36 -21.97 -3.12
N HIS A 469 -24.29 -22.05 -4.45
CA HIS A 469 -24.76 -21.01 -5.34
C HIS A 469 -26.29 -20.95 -5.31
N GLN A 470 -26.83 -19.79 -4.95
CA GLN A 470 -28.28 -19.59 -4.81
C GLN A 470 -28.97 -19.04 -6.08
N GLY A 471 -28.28 -19.07 -7.21
CA GLY A 471 -28.72 -18.44 -8.46
C GLY A 471 -28.25 -16.99 -8.59
N SER A 472 -28.16 -16.48 -9.82
CA SER A 472 -27.79 -15.09 -10.15
C SER A 472 -26.51 -14.60 -9.47
N GLY A 473 -25.51 -15.49 -9.29
CA GLY A 473 -24.23 -15.15 -8.68
C GLY A 473 -24.28 -14.94 -7.16
N VAL A 474 -25.36 -15.33 -6.48
CA VAL A 474 -25.55 -15.10 -5.05
C VAL A 474 -24.98 -16.23 -4.21
N PHE A 475 -24.20 -15.88 -3.18
CA PHE A 475 -23.73 -16.76 -2.12
C PHE A 475 -24.02 -16.09 -0.77
N VAL A 476 -24.50 -16.85 0.21
CA VAL A 476 -24.83 -16.33 1.55
C VAL A 476 -24.14 -17.16 2.61
N GLY A 477 -23.24 -16.54 3.34
CA GLY A 477 -22.56 -17.12 4.51
C GLY A 477 -23.22 -16.63 5.79
N ILE A 478 -23.75 -17.53 6.60
CA ILE A 478 -24.41 -17.19 7.88
C ILE A 478 -23.69 -17.89 9.02
N VAL A 479 -23.40 -17.14 10.07
CA VAL A 479 -22.83 -17.69 11.31
C VAL A 479 -23.78 -17.52 12.48
N SER A 480 -23.74 -18.45 13.44
CA SER A 480 -24.41 -18.26 14.74
C SER A 480 -23.60 -17.30 15.59
N VAL A 481 -24.26 -16.36 16.25
CA VAL A 481 -23.63 -15.60 17.32
C VAL A 481 -23.25 -16.56 18.44
N PRO A 482 -21.98 -16.58 18.92
CA PRO A 482 -21.59 -17.50 19.97
C PRO A 482 -22.29 -17.13 21.30
N PRO A 483 -22.61 -18.12 22.15
CA PRO A 483 -23.23 -17.84 23.46
C PRO A 483 -22.29 -17.09 24.39
N GLN A 484 -20.98 -17.18 24.15
CA GLN A 484 -19.94 -16.50 24.89
C GLN A 484 -18.77 -16.15 23.97
N GLY A 485 -18.11 -15.01 24.21
CA GLY A 485 -16.98 -14.55 23.42
C GLY A 485 -17.36 -13.99 22.07
N TRP A 486 -16.49 -14.17 21.09
CA TRP A 486 -16.58 -13.57 19.76
C TRP A 486 -16.31 -14.59 18.67
N LYS A 487 -16.95 -14.39 17.52
CA LYS A 487 -16.71 -15.17 16.30
C LYS A 487 -16.35 -14.23 15.16
N ALA A 488 -15.21 -14.45 14.52
CA ALA A 488 -14.80 -13.79 13.29
C ALA A 488 -15.18 -14.66 12.07
N PHE A 489 -15.58 -14.02 10.95
CA PHE A 489 -16.01 -14.74 9.75
C PHE A 489 -15.86 -13.88 8.49
N PHE A 490 -15.65 -14.54 7.35
CA PHE A 490 -15.59 -13.91 6.02
C PHE A 490 -15.90 -14.93 4.93
N VAL A 491 -16.14 -14.45 3.71
CA VAL A 491 -16.33 -15.31 2.53
C VAL A 491 -15.11 -15.23 1.63
N GLU A 492 -14.59 -16.40 1.23
CA GLU A 492 -13.53 -16.57 0.23
C GLU A 492 -14.14 -17.05 -1.09
N LEU A 493 -13.71 -16.45 -2.19
CA LEU A 493 -14.07 -16.79 -3.56
C LEU A 493 -12.81 -17.26 -4.29
N THR A 494 -12.84 -18.50 -4.79
CA THR A 494 -11.75 -19.09 -5.56
C THR A 494 -12.08 -19.05 -7.05
N TYR A 495 -11.17 -18.55 -7.85
CA TYR A 495 -11.26 -18.51 -9.31
C TYR A 495 -10.10 -19.31 -9.89
N VAL A 496 -10.39 -20.53 -10.34
CA VAL A 496 -9.45 -21.33 -11.15
C VAL A 496 -9.52 -20.84 -12.59
N ARG A 497 -8.39 -20.46 -13.14
CA ARG A 497 -8.30 -19.81 -14.44
C ARG A 497 -7.53 -20.69 -15.45
N GLY A 498 -7.99 -20.68 -16.69
CA GLY A 498 -7.34 -21.41 -17.78
C GLY A 498 -6.11 -20.69 -18.36
N GLY A 499 -5.49 -21.27 -19.39
CA GLY A 499 -4.45 -20.61 -20.18
C GLY A 499 -3.11 -20.38 -19.46
N GLY A 500 -2.81 -21.15 -18.40
CA GLY A 500 -1.59 -20.99 -17.61
C GLY A 500 -1.61 -19.85 -16.60
N LEU A 501 -2.79 -19.25 -16.36
CA LEU A 501 -2.95 -18.23 -15.34
C LEU A 501 -3.04 -18.87 -13.94
N ALA A 502 -2.31 -18.31 -12.99
CA ALA A 502 -2.40 -18.73 -11.60
C ALA A 502 -3.79 -18.41 -11.01
N PRO A 503 -4.29 -19.22 -10.07
CA PRO A 503 -5.61 -19.01 -9.46
C PRO A 503 -5.65 -17.68 -8.69
N LEU A 504 -6.87 -17.16 -8.53
CA LEU A 504 -7.14 -16.04 -7.63
C LEU A 504 -8.01 -16.53 -6.49
N LYS A 505 -7.59 -16.26 -5.25
CA LYS A 505 -8.43 -16.34 -4.07
C LYS A 505 -8.65 -14.94 -3.54
N LEU A 506 -9.89 -14.49 -3.55
CA LEU A 506 -10.30 -13.16 -3.14
C LEU A 506 -11.30 -13.28 -1.98
N THR A 507 -11.32 -12.32 -1.09
CA THR A 507 -12.19 -12.41 0.09
C THR A 507 -13.04 -11.16 0.28
N THR A 508 -14.11 -11.29 1.06
CA THR A 508 -14.76 -10.14 1.69
C THR A 508 -13.88 -9.58 2.80
N GLN A 509 -14.31 -8.50 3.41
CA GLN A 509 -13.82 -8.10 4.74
C GLN A 509 -14.12 -9.20 5.76
N VAL A 510 -13.33 -9.26 6.83
CA VAL A 510 -13.63 -10.05 8.01
C VAL A 510 -14.58 -9.25 8.90
N TYR A 511 -15.60 -9.90 9.42
CA TYR A 511 -16.54 -9.36 10.38
C TYR A 511 -16.46 -10.15 11.69
N VAL A 512 -16.84 -9.51 12.79
CA VAL A 512 -16.81 -10.13 14.13
C VAL A 512 -18.17 -9.98 14.78
N VAL A 513 -18.71 -11.06 15.35
CA VAL A 513 -19.97 -11.06 16.07
C VAL A 513 -19.81 -11.63 17.49
N PRO A 514 -20.41 -10.99 18.50
CA PRO A 514 -21.05 -9.68 18.44
C PRO A 514 -20.03 -8.57 18.09
N ASP A 515 -20.45 -7.50 17.41
CA ASP A 515 -19.57 -6.36 17.11
C ASP A 515 -19.48 -5.43 18.32
N THR A 516 -18.99 -5.98 19.43
CA THR A 516 -18.78 -5.27 20.71
C THR A 516 -17.31 -5.23 21.06
N LEU A 517 -16.87 -4.14 21.67
CA LEU A 517 -15.51 -3.92 22.11
C LEU A 517 -15.49 -3.92 23.65
N PRO A 518 -14.79 -4.89 24.29
CA PRO A 518 -14.89 -5.08 25.73
C PRO A 518 -14.19 -4.00 26.57
N TYR A 519 -13.29 -3.22 25.96
CA TYR A 519 -12.47 -2.26 26.71
C TYR A 519 -12.68 -0.82 26.21
N GLN A 520 -12.39 0.13 27.09
CA GLN A 520 -12.34 1.55 26.72
C GLN A 520 -10.94 1.92 26.23
N PHE A 521 -10.88 2.83 25.26
CA PHE A 521 -9.61 3.42 24.86
C PHE A 521 -9.16 4.39 25.95
N PRO A 522 -7.89 4.38 26.39
CA PRO A 522 -7.40 5.36 27.35
C PRO A 522 -7.57 6.79 26.81
N PRO A 523 -7.88 7.77 27.67
CA PRO A 523 -8.05 9.15 27.27
C PRO A 523 -6.74 9.79 26.80
#